data_fd9a38443134a7cde9337ba007820ea1
#
_entry.id   fd9a38443134a7cde9337ba007820ea1
#
_cell.length_a   1.000
_cell.length_b   1.000
_cell.length_c   1.000
_cell.angle_alpha   90.00
_cell.angle_beta   90.00
_cell.angle_gamma   90.00
#
_symmetry.space_group_name_H-M   'P 1'
#
loop_
_entity.id
_entity.type
_entity.pdbx_description
1 polymer ?
#
loop_
_entity_poly.entity_id
_entity_poly.type
_entity_poly.pdbx_seq_one_letter_code
_entity_poly.pdbx_strand_id
1 'polypeptide(L)'
;MSATDKTSASPVQLGRKGRPAFAFPKGRQVDPKAVEEVRTLLDTENYQRDMLIEYLHLIQDNYGHLSSGHLAALASEINLAQTEVYEVATFYSHFDVVREGEDAPPELTLRVCDSLTCEMMGAQSLLKNLATKYGKEVRVLNAPCMGRCDVAPVVEVGHNHVTSATVETVATAVDGNHIHAEMPNYIDFDTYKAEDGYKLLAACCSGERTPEDVI
;
A
#
# COMPACT_ATOMS: atom_id res chain seq x y z
N MET A 1 -9.84 -42.83 47.13
CA MET A 1 -9.73 -42.95 45.65
C MET A 1 -9.27 -41.61 45.13
N SER A 2 -7.98 -41.55 44.78
CA SER A 2 -7.25 -40.33 44.44
C SER A 2 -7.37 -40.06 42.94
N ALA A 3 -7.84 -38.85 42.58
CA ALA A 3 -7.83 -38.38 41.22
C ALA A 3 -6.50 -37.69 40.94
N THR A 4 -5.71 -38.27 40.06
CA THR A 4 -4.44 -37.72 39.60
C THR A 4 -4.66 -36.59 38.59
N ASP A 5 -4.26 -35.42 38.98
CA ASP A 5 -4.15 -34.22 38.16
C ASP A 5 -3.10 -34.44 37.07
N LYS A 6 -3.51 -34.45 35.79
CA LYS A 6 -2.63 -34.49 34.63
C LYS A 6 -2.36 -33.09 34.16
N THR A 7 -1.33 -32.47 34.72
CA THR A 7 -0.72 -31.27 34.15
C THR A 7 -0.17 -31.58 32.78
N SER A 8 -0.83 -31.10 31.72
CA SER A 8 -0.35 -31.20 30.35
C SER A 8 0.80 -30.20 30.15
N ALA A 9 2.03 -30.71 30.22
CA ALA A 9 3.19 -29.94 29.81
C ALA A 9 3.19 -29.81 28.28
N SER A 10 3.18 -28.58 27.77
CA SER A 10 3.36 -28.28 26.36
C SER A 10 4.70 -28.84 25.85
N PRO A 11 4.77 -29.40 24.64
CA PRO A 11 6.00 -29.98 24.13
C PRO A 11 7.06 -28.90 23.93
N VAL A 12 8.21 -29.07 24.58
CA VAL A 12 9.41 -28.25 24.37
C VAL A 12 9.87 -28.46 22.94
N GLN A 13 9.81 -27.44 22.11
CA GLN A 13 10.41 -27.47 20.76
C GLN A 13 11.94 -27.49 20.90
N LEU A 14 12.53 -28.65 20.65
CA LEU A 14 13.97 -28.82 20.57
C LEU A 14 14.50 -28.16 19.31
N GLY A 15 15.24 -27.06 19.45
CA GLY A 15 15.99 -26.45 18.38
C GLY A 15 17.01 -27.41 17.78
N ARG A 16 17.39 -27.21 16.51
CA ARG A 16 18.34 -28.01 15.76
C ARG A 16 19.58 -28.37 16.60
N LYS A 17 19.80 -29.67 16.84
CA LYS A 17 20.95 -30.26 17.54
C LYS A 17 21.22 -29.70 18.94
N GLY A 18 20.31 -29.91 19.88
CA GLY A 18 20.65 -29.83 21.31
C GLY A 18 21.05 -28.45 21.87
N ARG A 19 20.86 -27.36 21.11
CA ARG A 19 20.99 -26.01 21.67
C ARG A 19 19.69 -25.64 22.41
N PRO A 20 19.79 -25.11 23.63
CA PRO A 20 18.62 -24.63 24.35
C PRO A 20 17.91 -23.56 23.48
N ALA A 21 16.56 -23.64 23.42
CA ALA A 21 15.78 -22.55 22.82
C ALA A 21 16.16 -21.22 23.51
N PHE A 22 16.37 -20.16 22.73
CA PHE A 22 16.65 -18.86 23.32
C PHE A 22 15.49 -18.47 24.23
N ALA A 23 15.83 -18.02 25.44
CA ALA A 23 14.82 -17.55 26.42
C ALA A 23 14.02 -16.34 25.92
N PHE A 24 14.53 -15.67 24.89
CA PHE A 24 13.87 -14.52 24.25
C PHE A 24 13.75 -14.80 22.74
N PRO A 25 12.56 -14.59 22.15
CA PRO A 25 12.37 -14.70 20.72
C PRO A 25 13.29 -13.70 19.99
N LYS A 26 13.87 -14.14 18.88
CA LYS A 26 14.68 -13.28 18.02
C LYS A 26 13.78 -12.38 17.19
N GLY A 27 14.24 -11.16 16.95
CA GLY A 27 13.55 -10.17 16.14
C GLY A 27 12.66 -9.24 16.97
N ARG A 28 11.96 -8.35 16.27
CA ARG A 28 11.06 -7.40 16.90
C ARG A 28 9.87 -8.15 17.52
N GLN A 29 9.57 -7.81 18.76
CA GLN A 29 8.37 -8.30 19.42
C GLN A 29 7.14 -7.56 18.87
N VAL A 30 6.06 -8.29 18.68
CA VAL A 30 4.81 -7.72 18.18
C VAL A 30 4.12 -6.97 19.31
N ASP A 31 3.76 -5.71 19.10
CA ASP A 31 3.02 -4.90 20.05
C ASP A 31 1.54 -5.32 20.01
N PRO A 32 0.95 -5.74 21.15
CA PRO A 32 -0.47 -6.12 21.20
C PRO A 32 -1.42 -4.99 20.78
N LYS A 33 -1.06 -3.72 21.02
CA LYS A 33 -1.86 -2.57 20.60
C LYS A 33 -1.86 -2.45 19.07
N ALA A 34 -0.71 -2.55 18.43
CA ALA A 34 -0.61 -2.53 16.97
C ALA A 34 -1.37 -3.70 16.32
N VAL A 35 -1.40 -4.88 16.96
CA VAL A 35 -2.21 -6.02 16.49
C VAL A 35 -3.70 -5.69 16.52
N GLU A 36 -4.18 -5.10 17.61
CA GLU A 36 -5.59 -4.72 17.74
C GLU A 36 -5.99 -3.64 16.72
N GLU A 37 -5.13 -2.66 16.51
CA GLU A 37 -5.30 -1.60 15.51
C GLU A 37 -5.39 -2.19 14.08
N VAL A 38 -4.49 -3.11 13.73
CA VAL A 38 -4.48 -3.78 12.41
C VAL A 38 -5.73 -4.65 12.24
N ARG A 39 -6.11 -5.45 13.24
CA ARG A 39 -7.32 -6.27 13.20
C ARG A 39 -8.59 -5.45 13.02
N THR A 40 -8.71 -4.37 13.78
CA THR A 40 -9.88 -3.48 13.69
C THR A 40 -9.98 -2.81 12.32
N LEU A 41 -8.84 -2.40 11.76
CA LEU A 41 -8.81 -1.73 10.47
C LEU A 41 -9.12 -2.67 9.30
N LEU A 42 -8.54 -3.88 9.31
CA LEU A 42 -8.68 -4.81 8.20
C LEU A 42 -10.01 -5.59 8.23
N ASP A 43 -10.68 -5.63 9.39
CA ASP A 43 -12.01 -6.23 9.62
C ASP A 43 -12.21 -7.58 8.90
N THR A 44 -11.20 -8.46 8.95
CA THR A 44 -11.22 -9.78 8.34
C THR A 44 -10.63 -10.83 9.26
N GLU A 45 -11.22 -12.03 9.28
CA GLU A 45 -10.69 -13.20 9.98
C GLU A 45 -9.85 -14.10 9.05
N ASN A 46 -9.90 -13.86 7.75
CA ASN A 46 -9.23 -14.67 6.74
C ASN A 46 -8.19 -13.87 5.98
N TYR A 47 -7.03 -13.70 6.60
CA TYR A 47 -5.90 -13.00 6.00
C TYR A 47 -5.25 -13.83 4.89
N GLN A 48 -5.06 -13.24 3.72
CA GLN A 48 -4.46 -13.86 2.55
C GLN A 48 -3.15 -13.18 2.18
N ARG A 49 -2.15 -13.99 1.79
CA ARG A 49 -0.83 -13.49 1.43
C ARG A 49 -0.86 -12.58 0.19
N ASP A 50 -1.68 -12.89 -0.79
CA ASP A 50 -1.85 -12.14 -2.04
C ASP A 50 -2.49 -10.76 -1.84
N MET A 51 -3.14 -10.54 -0.69
CA MET A 51 -3.70 -9.26 -0.29
C MET A 51 -2.72 -8.36 0.49
N LEU A 52 -1.43 -8.72 0.58
CA LEU A 52 -0.45 -7.99 1.37
C LEU A 52 -0.37 -6.50 0.98
N ILE A 53 -0.37 -6.19 -0.33
CA ILE A 53 -0.25 -4.82 -0.83
C ILE A 53 -1.49 -4.01 -0.44
N GLU A 54 -2.68 -4.58 -0.56
CA GLU A 54 -3.94 -3.97 -0.16
C GLU A 54 -3.97 -3.67 1.33
N TYR A 55 -3.49 -4.59 2.17
CA TYR A 55 -3.40 -4.35 3.62
C TYR A 55 -2.43 -3.21 3.94
N LEU A 56 -1.30 -3.11 3.23
CA LEU A 56 -0.36 -2.01 3.38
C LEU A 56 -0.99 -0.66 2.97
N HIS A 57 -1.78 -0.63 1.89
CA HIS A 57 -2.54 0.57 1.50
C HIS A 57 -3.53 0.97 2.59
N LEU A 58 -4.36 0.05 3.08
CA LEU A 58 -5.34 0.35 4.12
C LEU A 58 -4.69 0.92 5.38
N ILE A 59 -3.55 0.35 5.81
CA ILE A 59 -2.81 0.86 6.97
C ILE A 59 -2.26 2.26 6.70
N GLN A 60 -1.63 2.47 5.54
CA GLN A 60 -1.06 3.77 5.20
C GLN A 60 -2.13 4.84 5.04
N ASP A 61 -3.24 4.54 4.38
CA ASP A 61 -4.35 5.48 4.17
C ASP A 61 -4.99 5.91 5.49
N ASN A 62 -5.06 4.98 6.47
CA ASN A 62 -5.64 5.29 7.77
C ASN A 62 -4.68 6.03 8.71
N TYR A 63 -3.39 5.69 8.71
CA TYR A 63 -2.40 6.24 9.64
C TYR A 63 -1.44 7.24 9.00
N GLY A 64 -1.53 7.46 7.69
CA GLY A 64 -0.63 8.34 6.93
C GLY A 64 0.76 7.76 6.67
N HIS A 65 1.08 6.61 7.26
CA HIS A 65 2.38 5.93 7.11
C HIS A 65 2.32 4.47 7.61
N LEU A 66 3.34 3.70 7.28
CA LEU A 66 3.56 2.35 7.78
C LEU A 66 4.56 2.34 8.93
N SER A 67 4.08 2.28 10.17
CA SER A 67 4.98 2.16 11.32
C SER A 67 5.62 0.76 11.41
N SER A 68 6.82 0.68 11.96
CA SER A 68 7.45 -0.63 12.23
C SER A 68 6.59 -1.54 13.13
N GLY A 69 5.77 -0.96 14.00
CA GLY A 69 4.81 -1.70 14.84
C GLY A 69 3.69 -2.33 14.01
N HIS A 70 3.08 -1.54 13.12
CA HIS A 70 2.02 -2.03 12.22
C HIS A 70 2.54 -3.10 11.24
N LEU A 71 3.75 -2.94 10.68
CA LEU A 71 4.36 -3.95 9.81
C LEU A 71 4.60 -5.27 10.54
N ALA A 72 5.08 -5.23 11.78
CA ALA A 72 5.28 -6.42 12.60
C ALA A 72 3.94 -7.09 12.97
N ALA A 73 2.92 -6.30 13.30
CA ALA A 73 1.57 -6.76 13.59
C ALA A 73 0.94 -7.43 12.35
N LEU A 74 0.98 -6.77 11.19
CA LEU A 74 0.50 -7.32 9.93
C LEU A 74 1.19 -8.64 9.60
N ALA A 75 2.53 -8.71 9.68
CA ALA A 75 3.29 -9.93 9.44
C ALA A 75 2.83 -11.09 10.34
N SER A 76 2.53 -10.80 11.61
CA SER A 76 1.99 -11.78 12.55
C SER A 76 0.61 -12.28 12.15
N GLU A 77 -0.29 -11.39 11.75
CA GLU A 77 -1.68 -11.73 11.38
C GLU A 77 -1.76 -12.56 10.09
N ILE A 78 -0.98 -12.19 9.08
CA ILE A 78 -0.96 -12.90 7.79
C ILE A 78 0.02 -14.10 7.77
N ASN A 79 0.67 -14.39 8.91
CA ASN A 79 1.65 -15.46 9.08
C ASN A 79 2.81 -15.42 8.06
N LEU A 80 3.34 -14.21 7.81
CA LEU A 80 4.54 -13.97 7.01
C LEU A 80 5.73 -13.59 7.89
N ALA A 81 6.94 -13.74 7.34
CA ALA A 81 8.13 -13.19 7.99
C ALA A 81 8.09 -11.66 8.00
N GLN A 82 8.49 -11.03 9.12
CA GLN A 82 8.55 -9.56 9.22
C GLN A 82 9.45 -8.95 8.14
N THR A 83 10.53 -9.64 7.76
CA THR A 83 11.42 -9.21 6.67
C THR A 83 10.71 -9.20 5.33
N GLU A 84 9.85 -10.18 5.04
CA GLU A 84 9.10 -10.25 3.79
C GLU A 84 8.11 -9.09 3.67
N VAL A 85 7.36 -8.80 4.73
CA VAL A 85 6.44 -7.65 4.77
C VAL A 85 7.21 -6.33 4.64
N TYR A 86 8.35 -6.20 5.34
CA TYR A 86 9.19 -5.01 5.27
C TYR A 86 9.80 -4.80 3.88
N GLU A 87 10.26 -5.88 3.21
CA GLU A 87 10.81 -5.82 1.86
C GLU A 87 9.76 -5.32 0.86
N VAL A 88 8.52 -5.82 0.94
CA VAL A 88 7.43 -5.35 0.09
C VAL A 88 7.10 -3.88 0.38
N ALA A 89 6.95 -3.51 1.66
CA ALA A 89 6.63 -2.15 2.06
C ALA A 89 7.70 -1.13 1.61
N THR A 90 8.98 -1.51 1.60
CA THR A 90 10.08 -0.61 1.20
C THR A 90 10.41 -0.66 -0.30
N PHE A 91 9.89 -1.63 -1.03
CA PHE A 91 10.08 -1.74 -2.47
C PHE A 91 9.33 -0.65 -3.25
N TYR A 92 8.10 -0.36 -2.85
CA TYR A 92 7.26 0.61 -3.52
C TYR A 92 7.49 2.02 -2.96
N SER A 93 7.77 2.98 -3.82
CA SER A 93 7.95 4.40 -3.45
C SER A 93 6.68 5.07 -2.92
N HIS A 94 5.53 4.43 -3.11
CA HIS A 94 4.25 4.89 -2.59
C HIS A 94 4.15 4.75 -1.07
N PHE A 95 4.77 3.72 -0.50
CA PHE A 95 4.67 3.45 0.92
C PHE A 95 5.70 4.24 1.74
N ASP A 96 5.24 4.80 2.83
CA ASP A 96 6.02 5.60 3.76
C ASP A 96 6.32 4.81 5.03
N VAL A 97 7.43 4.07 5.02
CA VAL A 97 7.85 3.26 6.17
C VAL A 97 8.57 4.13 7.20
N VAL A 98 8.00 4.26 8.39
CA VAL A 98 8.56 5.01 9.52
C VAL A 98 9.17 4.04 10.53
N ARG A 99 10.46 4.20 10.78
CA ARG A 99 11.20 3.37 11.73
C ARG A 99 11.05 3.88 13.16
N GLU A 100 11.44 3.05 14.13
CA GLU A 100 11.47 3.49 15.52
C GLU A 100 12.35 4.70 15.73
N GLY A 101 11.79 5.74 16.37
CA GLY A 101 12.49 6.99 16.65
C GLY A 101 12.54 7.97 15.49
N GLU A 102 11.94 7.64 14.34
CA GLU A 102 11.72 8.57 13.25
C GLU A 102 10.37 9.28 13.42
N ASP A 103 10.32 10.55 13.02
CA ASP A 103 9.08 11.32 13.01
C ASP A 103 8.18 10.87 11.84
N ALA A 104 6.89 10.85 12.11
CA ALA A 104 5.89 10.61 11.05
C ALA A 104 5.97 11.74 9.99
N PRO A 105 5.74 11.42 8.69
CA PRO A 105 5.68 12.44 7.66
C PRO A 105 4.52 13.41 7.91
N PRO A 106 4.57 14.62 7.33
CA PRO A 106 3.40 15.51 7.30
C PRO A 106 2.18 14.81 6.68
N GLU A 107 1.00 15.26 7.07
CA GLU A 107 -0.28 14.70 6.61
C GLU A 107 -0.41 14.65 5.08
N LEU A 108 0.14 15.67 4.39
CA LEU A 108 0.12 15.72 2.93
C LEU A 108 1.53 15.54 2.35
N THR A 109 1.62 14.66 1.37
CA THR A 109 2.82 14.47 0.55
C THR A 109 2.51 14.79 -0.91
N LEU A 110 3.36 15.60 -1.54
CA LEU A 110 3.39 15.84 -2.98
C LEU A 110 4.46 14.97 -3.59
N ARG A 111 4.09 14.14 -4.56
CA ARG A 111 5.03 13.31 -5.31
C ARG A 111 5.17 13.85 -6.73
N VAL A 112 6.34 14.36 -7.08
CA VAL A 112 6.64 14.91 -8.40
C VAL A 112 7.29 13.83 -9.24
N CYS A 113 6.67 13.46 -10.36
CA CYS A 113 7.26 12.50 -11.29
C CYS A 113 8.58 13.05 -11.87
N ASP A 114 9.68 12.31 -11.68
CA ASP A 114 11.01 12.67 -12.17
C ASP A 114 11.50 11.79 -13.33
N SER A 115 10.59 11.02 -13.95
CA SER A 115 10.91 10.20 -15.11
C SER A 115 11.13 11.06 -16.36
N LEU A 116 11.81 10.48 -17.35
CA LEU A 116 12.38 11.16 -18.50
C LEU A 116 11.47 12.23 -19.12
N THR A 117 10.23 11.92 -19.45
CA THR A 117 9.29 12.86 -20.07
C THR A 117 8.97 14.04 -19.14
N CYS A 118 8.70 13.78 -17.87
CA CYS A 118 8.44 14.83 -16.89
C CYS A 118 9.68 15.69 -16.63
N GLU A 119 10.87 15.09 -16.61
CA GLU A 119 12.12 15.82 -16.47
C GLU A 119 12.35 16.76 -17.66
N MET A 120 12.15 16.29 -18.89
CA MET A 120 12.20 17.12 -20.09
C MET A 120 11.20 18.28 -20.08
N MET A 121 10.05 18.10 -19.41
CA MET A 121 9.00 19.10 -19.23
C MET A 121 9.18 19.97 -17.98
N GLY A 122 10.33 19.89 -17.30
CA GLY A 122 10.72 20.80 -16.24
C GLY A 122 10.41 20.32 -14.81
N ALA A 123 10.16 19.04 -14.59
CA ALA A 123 9.82 18.48 -13.27
C ALA A 123 10.86 18.81 -12.18
N GLN A 124 12.16 18.88 -12.50
CA GLN A 124 13.20 19.24 -11.54
C GLN A 124 13.05 20.67 -10.99
N SER A 125 12.66 21.61 -11.87
CA SER A 125 12.39 23.00 -11.46
C SER A 125 11.10 23.06 -10.61
N LEU A 126 10.08 22.31 -11.03
CA LEU A 126 8.80 22.21 -10.32
C LEU A 126 9.02 21.65 -8.91
N LEU A 127 9.77 20.56 -8.76
CA LEU A 127 10.13 19.95 -7.47
C LEU A 127 10.77 20.97 -6.52
N LYS A 128 11.78 21.71 -7.01
CA LYS A 128 12.48 22.72 -6.20
C LYS A 128 11.57 23.87 -5.78
N ASN A 129 10.71 24.33 -6.68
CA ASN A 129 9.79 25.43 -6.41
C ASN A 129 8.71 25.02 -5.40
N LEU A 130 8.15 23.82 -5.52
CA LEU A 130 7.18 23.27 -4.57
C LEU A 130 7.82 23.05 -3.19
N ALA A 131 9.02 22.49 -3.13
CA ALA A 131 9.74 22.31 -1.88
C ALA A 131 10.05 23.64 -1.17
N THR A 132 10.37 24.69 -1.96
CA THR A 132 10.58 26.04 -1.42
C THR A 132 9.27 26.66 -0.90
N LYS A 133 8.17 26.47 -1.64
CA LYS A 133 6.87 27.04 -1.32
C LYS A 133 6.29 26.46 -0.03
N TYR A 134 6.34 25.14 0.13
CA TYR A 134 5.69 24.44 1.23
C TYR A 134 6.58 24.19 2.46
N GLY A 135 7.90 24.25 2.30
CA GLY A 135 8.86 24.07 3.38
C GLY A 135 8.71 22.72 4.07
N LYS A 136 8.32 22.73 5.37
CA LYS A 136 8.12 21.50 6.16
C LYS A 136 6.66 21.13 6.38
N GLU A 137 5.73 21.98 5.98
CA GLU A 137 4.30 21.77 6.22
C GLU A 137 3.73 20.68 5.30
N VAL A 138 4.23 20.62 4.07
CA VAL A 138 3.89 19.58 3.10
C VAL A 138 5.17 18.95 2.61
N ARG A 139 5.24 17.63 2.65
CA ARG A 139 6.41 16.90 2.16
C ARG A 139 6.40 16.86 0.64
N VAL A 140 7.49 17.26 0.01
CA VAL A 140 7.66 17.24 -1.45
C VAL A 140 8.77 16.26 -1.81
N LEU A 141 8.43 15.22 -2.58
CA LEU A 141 9.33 14.14 -2.97
C LEU A 141 9.34 13.97 -4.49
N ASN A 142 10.44 13.45 -5.01
CA ASN A 142 10.46 12.86 -6.34
C ASN A 142 9.79 11.48 -6.32
N ALA A 143 9.21 11.09 -7.44
CA ALA A 143 8.54 9.82 -7.60
C ALA A 143 8.79 9.21 -8.99
N PRO A 144 8.73 7.88 -9.12
CA PRO A 144 8.86 7.21 -10.41
C PRO A 144 7.69 7.54 -11.34
N CYS A 145 7.74 7.03 -12.57
CA CYS A 145 6.73 7.28 -13.58
C CYS A 145 5.33 6.84 -13.12
N MET A 146 4.37 7.76 -13.20
CA MET A 146 2.96 7.54 -12.84
C MET A 146 2.10 7.13 -14.05
N GLY A 147 2.73 6.81 -15.19
CA GLY A 147 2.00 6.36 -16.39
C GLY A 147 1.27 7.46 -17.17
N ARG A 148 1.48 8.75 -16.85
CA ARG A 148 0.77 9.90 -17.45
C ARG A 148 1.69 10.78 -18.29
N CYS A 149 2.55 10.17 -19.12
CA CYS A 149 3.53 10.88 -19.91
C CYS A 149 2.93 11.80 -20.99
N ASP A 150 1.71 11.52 -21.43
CA ASP A 150 0.92 12.30 -22.38
C ASP A 150 0.54 13.70 -21.86
N VAL A 151 0.52 13.87 -20.54
CA VAL A 151 0.13 15.12 -19.86
C VAL A 151 1.19 15.59 -18.85
N ALA A 152 2.46 15.31 -19.16
CA ALA A 152 3.60 15.72 -18.36
C ALA A 152 3.75 17.26 -18.26
N PRO A 153 4.36 17.80 -17.17
CA PRO A 153 4.77 17.08 -15.97
C PRO A 153 3.60 16.76 -15.06
N VAL A 154 3.76 15.70 -14.23
CA VAL A 154 2.70 15.23 -13.34
C VAL A 154 3.14 15.29 -11.88
N VAL A 155 2.23 15.75 -11.02
CA VAL A 155 2.39 15.76 -9.57
C VAL A 155 1.20 15.04 -8.93
N GLU A 156 1.48 14.08 -8.07
CA GLU A 156 0.47 13.46 -7.22
C GLU A 156 0.30 14.30 -5.95
N VAL A 157 -0.93 14.71 -5.67
CA VAL A 157 -1.37 15.42 -4.47
C VAL A 157 -2.29 14.48 -3.69
N GLY A 158 -1.76 13.84 -2.64
CA GLY A 158 -2.47 12.73 -2.00
C GLY A 158 -2.61 11.56 -2.98
N HIS A 159 -3.83 11.29 -3.44
CA HIS A 159 -4.15 10.28 -4.46
C HIS A 159 -4.65 10.90 -5.78
N ASN A 160 -4.50 12.22 -5.94
CA ASN A 160 -4.94 12.93 -7.12
C ASN A 160 -3.78 13.35 -8.01
N HIS A 161 -3.84 13.04 -9.30
CA HIS A 161 -2.84 13.42 -10.28
C HIS A 161 -3.16 14.79 -10.88
N VAL A 162 -2.34 15.79 -10.56
CA VAL A 162 -2.34 17.09 -11.23
C VAL A 162 -1.48 16.98 -12.49
N THR A 163 -2.13 17.10 -13.64
CA THR A 163 -1.51 16.97 -14.97
C THR A 163 -1.09 18.32 -15.54
N SER A 164 -0.11 18.35 -16.46
CA SER A 164 0.49 19.59 -16.96
C SER A 164 0.82 20.54 -15.81
N ALA A 165 1.42 19.95 -14.76
CA ALA A 165 1.53 20.55 -13.44
C ALA A 165 2.42 21.81 -13.45
N THR A 166 1.93 22.86 -12.82
CA THR A 166 2.67 24.06 -12.47
C THR A 166 2.57 24.29 -10.96
N VAL A 167 3.36 25.21 -10.41
CA VAL A 167 3.26 25.57 -8.99
C VAL A 167 1.85 26.05 -8.64
N GLU A 168 1.19 26.78 -9.55
CA GLU A 168 -0.15 27.34 -9.37
C GLU A 168 -1.22 26.25 -9.38
N THR A 169 -1.18 25.31 -10.35
CA THR A 169 -2.17 24.23 -10.43
C THR A 169 -2.06 23.28 -9.26
N VAL A 170 -0.82 22.95 -8.82
CA VAL A 170 -0.59 22.16 -7.62
C VAL A 170 -1.09 22.88 -6.37
N ALA A 171 -0.81 24.21 -6.25
CA ALA A 171 -1.31 24.99 -5.13
C ALA A 171 -2.85 25.02 -5.08
N THR A 172 -3.50 25.15 -6.22
CA THR A 172 -4.98 25.10 -6.29
C THR A 172 -5.51 23.75 -5.80
N ALA A 173 -4.84 22.64 -6.13
CA ALA A 173 -5.25 21.33 -5.66
C ALA A 173 -5.04 21.17 -4.14
N VAL A 174 -3.91 21.65 -3.61
CA VAL A 174 -3.60 21.62 -2.17
C VAL A 174 -4.59 22.48 -1.39
N ASP A 175 -4.78 23.74 -1.80
CA ASP A 175 -5.63 24.69 -1.11
C ASP A 175 -7.12 24.31 -1.18
N GLY A 176 -7.52 23.66 -2.28
CA GLY A 176 -8.86 23.10 -2.48
C GLY A 176 -9.09 21.74 -1.83
N ASN A 177 -8.08 21.16 -1.18
CA ASN A 177 -8.10 19.78 -0.64
C ASN A 177 -8.51 18.73 -1.67
N HIS A 178 -8.08 18.92 -2.93
CA HIS A 178 -8.33 17.98 -4.03
C HIS A 178 -7.30 16.84 -3.98
N ILE A 179 -7.39 16.02 -2.93
CA ILE A 179 -6.44 14.93 -2.65
C ILE A 179 -6.91 13.57 -3.17
N HIS A 180 -8.13 13.46 -3.67
CA HIS A 180 -8.66 12.27 -4.32
C HIS A 180 -8.99 12.54 -5.77
N ALA A 181 -8.71 11.58 -6.64
CA ALA A 181 -9.11 11.65 -8.04
C ALA A 181 -10.63 11.63 -8.17
N GLU A 182 -11.17 12.48 -9.06
CA GLU A 182 -12.59 12.40 -9.41
C GLU A 182 -12.86 11.11 -10.18
N MET A 183 -13.93 10.42 -9.81
CA MET A 183 -14.37 9.24 -10.52
C MET A 183 -14.93 9.65 -11.89
N PRO A 184 -14.35 9.20 -13.02
CA PRO A 184 -14.89 9.52 -14.33
C PRO A 184 -16.25 8.83 -14.53
N ASN A 185 -17.06 9.35 -15.47
CA ASN A 185 -18.23 8.64 -15.90
C ASN A 185 -17.82 7.30 -16.54
N TYR A 186 -18.39 6.22 -16.06
CA TYR A 186 -18.10 4.87 -16.55
C TYR A 186 -19.39 4.06 -16.68
N ILE A 187 -19.34 3.03 -17.51
CA ILE A 187 -20.38 2.01 -17.58
C ILE A 187 -20.06 0.99 -16.50
N ASP A 188 -20.94 0.83 -15.50
CA ASP A 188 -20.75 -0.17 -14.45
C ASP A 188 -20.94 -1.60 -14.97
N PHE A 189 -20.59 -2.59 -14.14
CA PHE A 189 -20.65 -4.00 -14.51
C PHE A 189 -22.05 -4.45 -14.93
N ASP A 190 -23.07 -4.02 -14.20
CA ASP A 190 -24.45 -4.45 -14.44
C ASP A 190 -24.99 -3.85 -15.73
N THR A 191 -24.72 -2.59 -15.99
CA THR A 191 -25.06 -1.92 -17.26
C THR A 191 -24.33 -2.56 -18.44
N TYR A 192 -23.01 -2.79 -18.33
CA TYR A 192 -22.23 -3.44 -19.38
C TYR A 192 -22.73 -4.84 -19.69
N LYS A 193 -23.10 -5.61 -18.66
CA LYS A 193 -23.67 -6.93 -18.80
C LYS A 193 -25.07 -6.91 -19.44
N ALA A 194 -25.89 -5.92 -19.09
CA ALA A 194 -27.24 -5.74 -19.68
C ALA A 194 -27.18 -5.37 -21.17
N GLU A 195 -26.08 -4.71 -21.59
CA GLU A 195 -25.82 -4.36 -23.00
C GLU A 195 -25.05 -5.44 -23.78
N ASP A 196 -25.24 -6.72 -23.43
CA ASP A 196 -24.55 -7.88 -24.04
C ASP A 196 -23.02 -7.92 -23.76
N GLY A 197 -22.53 -7.17 -22.78
CA GLY A 197 -21.16 -7.26 -22.31
C GLY A 197 -20.83 -8.69 -21.84
N TYR A 198 -19.59 -9.13 -22.10
CA TYR A 198 -19.12 -10.50 -21.83
C TYR A 198 -19.83 -11.63 -22.58
N LYS A 199 -20.72 -11.34 -23.55
CA LYS A 199 -21.44 -12.36 -24.32
C LYS A 199 -20.48 -13.31 -25.06
N LEU A 200 -19.42 -12.74 -25.68
CA LEU A 200 -18.42 -13.54 -26.38
C LEU A 200 -17.63 -14.41 -25.38
N LEU A 201 -17.23 -13.85 -24.23
CA LEU A 201 -16.56 -14.60 -23.16
C LEU A 201 -17.44 -15.75 -22.66
N ALA A 202 -18.72 -15.48 -22.41
CA ALA A 202 -19.68 -16.52 -21.99
C ALA A 202 -19.81 -17.64 -23.01
N ALA A 203 -19.88 -17.31 -24.31
CA ALA A 203 -19.92 -18.28 -25.39
C ALA A 203 -18.64 -19.14 -25.47
N CYS A 204 -17.49 -18.56 -25.24
CA CYS A 204 -16.23 -19.32 -25.16
C CYS A 204 -16.19 -20.23 -23.94
N CYS A 205 -16.58 -19.72 -22.75
CA CYS A 205 -16.61 -20.50 -21.52
C CYS A 205 -17.62 -21.67 -21.57
N SER A 206 -18.72 -21.49 -22.26
CA SER A 206 -19.71 -22.57 -22.47
C SER A 206 -19.33 -23.58 -23.57
N GLY A 207 -18.27 -23.31 -24.34
CA GLY A 207 -17.85 -24.13 -25.48
C GLY A 207 -18.69 -23.94 -26.76
N GLU A 208 -19.56 -22.93 -26.78
CA GLU A 208 -20.33 -22.55 -27.97
C GLU A 208 -19.43 -21.95 -29.06
N ARG A 209 -18.33 -21.30 -28.64
CA ARG A 209 -17.28 -20.78 -29.50
C ARG A 209 -15.90 -21.28 -29.06
N THR A 210 -15.08 -21.62 -30.06
CA THR A 210 -13.68 -21.99 -29.83
C THR A 210 -12.79 -20.74 -29.89
N PRO A 211 -11.55 -20.80 -29.36
CA PRO A 211 -10.58 -19.72 -29.55
C PRO A 211 -10.33 -19.40 -31.02
N GLU A 212 -10.35 -20.39 -31.87
CA GLU A 212 -10.16 -20.28 -33.34
C GLU A 212 -11.31 -19.53 -34.02
N ASP A 213 -12.53 -19.56 -33.46
CA ASP A 213 -13.67 -18.78 -33.95
C ASP A 213 -13.58 -17.29 -33.60
N VAL A 214 -12.66 -16.91 -32.69
CA VAL A 214 -12.53 -15.56 -32.14
C VAL A 214 -11.30 -14.84 -32.68
N ILE A 215 -10.25 -15.58 -33.10
CA ILE A 215 -8.99 -15.07 -33.66
C ILE A 215 -9.15 -14.91 -35.19
#